data_986eec56bdae35719063204c421c3cad
#
_entry.id   986eec56bdae35719063204c421c3cad
#
_cell.length_a   1.000
_cell.length_b   1.000
_cell.length_c   1.000
_cell.angle_alpha   90.00
_cell.angle_beta   90.00
_cell.angle_gamma   90.00
#
_symmetry.space_group_name_H-M   'P 1'
#
loop_
_entity.id
_entity.type
_entity.pdbx_description
1 polymer ?
#
loop_
_entity_poly.entity_id
_entity_poly.type
_entity_poly.pdbx_seq_one_letter_code
_entity_poly.pdbx_strand_id
1 'polypeptide(L)'
;MQDKKLYLLSFFSDTEEDFDGFDIGLFRSREEAEKVASHYRKEVPGFKDYDCDPSTMGIPVWNNEEVAEKVYIYQGWNWDEHGDEIDCVISSCFVSQTEAEHFFEEAQRQIPRQEWVLNCHIIGQCDWQEGFVRE
;
A
#
# COMPACT_ATOMS: atom_id res chain seq x y z
N MET A 1 10.36 18.93 14.95
CA MET A 1 10.88 18.02 13.91
C MET A 1 9.74 17.19 13.36
N GLN A 2 9.57 17.19 12.04
CA GLN A 2 8.51 16.41 11.44
C GLN A 2 8.93 14.94 11.33
N ASP A 3 7.97 14.05 11.56
CA ASP A 3 8.21 12.62 11.39
C ASP A 3 8.37 12.29 9.91
N LYS A 4 9.31 11.40 9.61
CA LYS A 4 9.50 10.91 8.26
C LYS A 4 8.34 10.02 7.86
N LYS A 5 7.82 10.22 6.66
CA LYS A 5 6.74 9.42 6.09
C LYS A 5 7.06 9.03 4.66
N LEU A 6 6.56 7.87 4.28
CA LEU A 6 6.48 7.47 2.88
C LEU A 6 5.01 7.46 2.49
N TYR A 7 4.74 7.58 1.21
CA TYR A 7 3.37 7.73 0.73
C TYR A 7 3.00 6.56 -0.17
N LEU A 8 2.00 5.82 0.26
CA LEU A 8 1.46 4.69 -0.50
C LEU A 8 0.38 5.21 -1.43
N LEU A 9 0.60 5.01 -2.72
CA LEU A 9 -0.40 5.32 -3.75
C LEU A 9 -1.19 4.07 -4.07
N SER A 10 -2.51 4.18 -3.95
CA SER A 10 -3.43 3.11 -4.31
C SER A 10 -4.55 3.70 -5.16
N PHE A 11 -5.15 2.86 -6.00
CA PHE A 11 -6.37 3.20 -6.73
C PHE A 11 -7.49 2.28 -6.29
N PHE A 12 -8.67 2.85 -6.14
CA PHE A 12 -9.86 2.08 -5.76
C PHE A 12 -10.93 2.27 -6.82
N SER A 13 -11.47 1.16 -7.26
CA SER A 13 -12.58 1.13 -8.22
C SER A 13 -13.78 0.53 -7.52
N ASP A 14 -14.82 1.34 -7.30
CA ASP A 14 -16.04 0.92 -6.64
C ASP A 14 -17.15 0.83 -7.68
N THR A 15 -17.59 -0.39 -7.96
CA THR A 15 -18.76 -0.63 -8.79
C THR A 15 -19.79 -1.33 -7.92
N GLU A 16 -21.05 -1.37 -8.36
CA GLU A 16 -22.12 -2.01 -7.57
C GLU A 16 -21.86 -3.48 -7.28
N GLU A 17 -21.04 -4.14 -8.11
CA GLU A 17 -20.78 -5.57 -7.99
C GLU A 17 -19.41 -5.90 -7.41
N ASP A 18 -18.40 -5.04 -7.65
CA ASP A 18 -17.02 -5.32 -7.26
C ASP A 18 -16.34 -4.09 -6.69
N PHE A 19 -15.56 -4.31 -5.63
CA PHE A 19 -14.62 -3.32 -5.10
C PHE A 19 -13.22 -3.82 -5.36
N ASP A 20 -12.48 -3.10 -6.20
CA ASP A 20 -11.09 -3.43 -6.53
C ASP A 20 -10.13 -2.40 -5.97
N GLY A 21 -9.07 -2.88 -5.33
CA GLY A 21 -7.99 -2.03 -4.85
C GLY A 21 -6.69 -2.40 -5.53
N PHE A 22 -5.93 -1.40 -5.97
CA PHE A 22 -4.65 -1.60 -6.64
C PHE A 22 -3.59 -0.77 -5.93
N ASP A 23 -2.62 -1.43 -5.29
CA ASP A 23 -1.49 -0.74 -4.68
C ASP A 23 -0.43 -0.52 -5.75
N ILE A 24 -0.13 0.74 -6.03
CA ILE A 24 0.80 1.11 -7.10
C ILE A 24 2.24 1.16 -6.59
N GLY A 25 2.48 1.82 -5.46
CA GLY A 25 3.83 1.90 -4.94
C GLY A 25 3.98 2.90 -3.81
N LEU A 26 5.20 2.93 -3.26
CA LEU A 26 5.58 3.86 -2.21
C LEU A 26 6.49 4.96 -2.76
N PHE A 27 6.25 6.18 -2.33
CA PHE A 27 6.97 7.36 -2.80
C PHE A 27 7.45 8.19 -1.63
N ARG A 28 8.51 8.98 -1.87
CA ARG A 28 9.10 9.80 -0.81
C ARG A 28 8.29 11.05 -0.49
N SER A 29 7.44 11.49 -1.42
CA SER A 29 6.59 12.67 -1.20
C SER A 29 5.21 12.46 -1.79
N ARG A 30 4.24 13.17 -1.23
CA ARG A 30 2.87 13.16 -1.74
C ARG A 30 2.82 13.69 -3.17
N GLU A 31 3.62 14.70 -3.48
CA GLU A 31 3.67 15.28 -4.82
C GLU A 31 4.11 14.26 -5.87
N GLU A 32 5.12 13.46 -5.53
CA GLU A 32 5.60 12.40 -6.41
C GLU A 32 4.51 11.36 -6.66
N ALA A 33 3.82 10.93 -5.59
CA ALA A 33 2.71 9.98 -5.71
C ALA A 33 1.59 10.55 -6.58
N GLU A 34 1.26 11.83 -6.42
CA GLU A 34 0.20 12.47 -7.20
C GLU A 34 0.54 12.58 -8.69
N LYS A 35 1.82 12.80 -9.02
CA LYS A 35 2.27 12.81 -10.41
C LYS A 35 2.11 11.43 -11.05
N VAL A 36 2.46 10.40 -10.32
CA VAL A 36 2.30 9.03 -10.79
C VAL A 36 0.81 8.70 -10.97
N ALA A 37 -0.03 9.11 -10.02
CA ALA A 37 -1.48 8.92 -10.11
C ALA A 37 -2.05 9.58 -11.37
N SER A 38 -1.62 10.81 -11.66
CA SER A 38 -2.07 11.52 -12.85
C SER A 38 -1.68 10.78 -14.14
N HIS A 39 -0.46 10.24 -14.18
CA HIS A 39 0.01 9.45 -15.32
C HIS A 39 -0.87 8.21 -15.53
N TYR A 40 -1.18 7.48 -14.45
CA TYR A 40 -2.00 6.27 -14.52
C TYR A 40 -3.40 6.58 -15.05
N ARG A 41 -4.01 7.64 -14.56
CA ARG A 41 -5.36 8.02 -14.99
C ARG A 41 -5.44 8.44 -16.46
N LYS A 42 -4.36 8.94 -17.01
CA LYS A 42 -4.33 9.44 -18.39
C LYS A 42 -3.83 8.42 -19.39
N GLU A 43 -2.89 7.55 -18.99
CA GLU A 43 -2.11 6.75 -19.92
C GLU A 43 -2.23 5.24 -19.74
N VAL A 44 -2.53 4.77 -18.52
CA VAL A 44 -2.46 3.35 -18.22
C VAL A 44 -3.82 2.67 -18.43
N PRO A 45 -3.89 1.62 -19.27
CA PRO A 45 -5.16 0.92 -19.52
C PRO A 45 -5.83 0.42 -18.24
N GLY A 46 -7.13 0.50 -18.19
CA GLY A 46 -7.91 0.18 -17.00
C GLY A 46 -8.07 1.40 -16.10
N PHE A 47 -6.97 2.00 -15.67
CA PHE A 47 -7.01 3.21 -14.85
C PHE A 47 -7.55 4.42 -15.61
N LYS A 48 -7.29 4.50 -16.91
CA LYS A 48 -7.82 5.56 -17.76
C LYS A 48 -9.22 5.25 -18.28
N ASP A 49 -9.61 3.98 -18.32
CA ASP A 49 -10.84 3.52 -18.94
C ASP A 49 -12.00 3.39 -17.96
N TYR A 50 -11.70 3.15 -16.69
CA TYR A 50 -12.70 2.97 -15.64
C TYR A 50 -12.57 4.04 -14.58
N ASP A 51 -13.62 4.19 -13.80
CA ASP A 51 -13.67 5.20 -12.73
C ASP A 51 -12.88 4.68 -11.51
N CYS A 52 -11.62 5.06 -11.45
CA CYS A 52 -10.72 4.68 -10.35
C CYS A 52 -10.25 5.93 -9.63
N ASP A 53 -10.38 5.94 -8.31
CA ASP A 53 -9.97 7.07 -7.49
C ASP A 53 -8.62 6.80 -6.84
N PRO A 54 -7.67 7.74 -6.97
CA PRO A 54 -6.38 7.59 -6.30
C PRO A 54 -6.47 7.95 -4.83
N SER A 55 -5.73 7.22 -4.02
CA SER A 55 -5.57 7.49 -2.60
C SER A 55 -4.09 7.52 -2.26
N THR A 56 -3.68 8.54 -1.53
CA THR A 56 -2.30 8.68 -1.07
C THR A 56 -2.29 8.64 0.45
N MET A 57 -1.72 7.58 1.01
CA MET A 57 -1.67 7.40 2.46
C MET A 57 -0.25 7.58 2.97
N GLY A 58 -0.08 8.49 3.95
CA GLY A 58 1.22 8.67 4.60
C GLY A 58 1.45 7.57 5.63
N ILE A 59 2.59 6.89 5.53
CA ILE A 59 2.98 5.84 6.46
C ILE A 59 4.27 6.26 7.15
N PRO A 60 4.27 6.37 8.50
CA PRO A 60 5.46 6.83 9.22
C PRO A 60 6.61 5.83 9.09
N VAL A 61 7.82 6.36 9.07
CA VAL A 61 9.03 5.53 9.12
C VAL A 61 9.36 5.26 10.59
N TRP A 62 9.51 3.98 10.95
CA TRP A 62 9.82 3.59 12.30
C TRP A 62 11.11 4.25 12.78
N ASN A 63 11.03 4.91 13.95
CA ASN A 63 12.16 5.55 14.60
C ASN A 63 12.84 6.63 13.73
N ASN A 64 12.15 7.18 12.74
CA ASN A 64 12.67 8.21 11.82
C ASN A 64 14.02 7.86 11.19
N GLU A 65 14.24 6.57 10.92
CA GLU A 65 15.49 6.10 10.34
C GLU A 65 15.67 6.58 8.90
N GLU A 66 16.91 6.66 8.45
CA GLU A 66 17.20 7.01 7.06
C GLU A 66 16.76 5.90 6.12
N VAL A 67 15.99 6.27 5.12
CA VAL A 67 15.47 5.32 4.12
C VAL A 67 16.33 5.40 2.86
N ALA A 68 16.92 4.28 2.45
CA ALA A 68 17.69 4.20 1.21
C ALA A 68 16.80 3.81 0.02
N GLU A 69 16.71 2.52 -0.29
CA GLU A 69 15.99 2.05 -1.47
C GLU A 69 14.72 1.28 -1.13
N LYS A 70 14.69 0.62 0.02
CA LYS A 70 13.60 -0.29 0.34
C LYS A 70 13.21 -0.21 1.80
N VAL A 71 11.96 -0.57 2.06
CA VAL A 71 11.43 -0.69 3.41
C VAL A 71 10.55 -1.94 3.51
N TYR A 72 10.24 -2.33 4.73
CA TYR A 72 9.42 -3.50 5.03
C TYR A 72 8.16 -3.05 5.75
N ILE A 73 7.01 -3.54 5.28
CA ILE A 73 5.71 -3.22 5.85
C ILE A 73 4.94 -4.52 6.03
N TYR A 74 4.35 -4.71 7.21
CA TYR A 74 3.44 -5.84 7.40
C TYR A 74 2.01 -5.36 7.46
N GLN A 75 1.10 -6.24 7.09
CA GLN A 75 -0.33 -5.98 7.10
C GLN A 75 -1.08 -7.22 7.58
N GLY A 76 -2.22 -6.97 8.22
CA GLY A 76 -3.10 -8.04 8.66
C GLY A 76 -4.54 -7.70 8.33
N TRP A 77 -5.28 -8.68 7.79
CA TRP A 77 -6.66 -8.46 7.35
C TRP A 77 -7.63 -9.42 8.00
N ASN A 78 -8.85 -8.95 8.19
CA ASN A 78 -10.02 -9.78 8.43
C ASN A 78 -10.97 -9.61 7.25
N TRP A 79 -11.59 -10.73 6.89
CA TRP A 79 -12.53 -10.80 5.77
C TRP A 79 -13.89 -11.24 6.29
N ASP A 80 -14.97 -10.76 5.68
CA ASP A 80 -16.29 -11.23 6.02
C ASP A 80 -16.60 -12.55 5.29
N GLU A 81 -17.82 -13.07 5.46
CA GLU A 81 -18.25 -14.33 4.83
C GLU A 81 -18.35 -14.25 3.31
N HIS A 82 -18.38 -13.04 2.76
CA HIS A 82 -18.43 -12.80 1.32
C HIS A 82 -17.05 -12.55 0.72
N GLY A 83 -16.00 -12.55 1.54
CA GLY A 83 -14.64 -12.28 1.09
C GLY A 83 -14.27 -10.81 1.00
N ASP A 84 -15.11 -9.93 1.54
CA ASP A 84 -14.82 -8.50 1.58
C ASP A 84 -14.02 -8.13 2.82
N GLU A 85 -13.11 -7.17 2.68
CA GLU A 85 -12.28 -6.70 3.78
C GLU A 85 -13.13 -6.01 4.85
N ILE A 86 -13.03 -6.49 6.09
CA ILE A 86 -13.67 -5.86 7.24
C ILE A 86 -12.76 -4.82 7.85
N ASP A 87 -11.50 -5.18 8.08
CA ASP A 87 -10.50 -4.26 8.60
C ASP A 87 -9.10 -4.66 8.16
N CYS A 88 -8.18 -3.71 8.26
CA CYS A 88 -6.78 -3.91 7.92
C CYS A 88 -5.92 -3.17 8.94
N VAL A 89 -4.89 -3.86 9.42
CA VAL A 89 -3.82 -3.25 10.23
C VAL A 89 -2.62 -3.10 9.31
N ILE A 90 -2.00 -1.93 9.30
CA ILE A 90 -0.79 -1.68 8.53
C ILE A 90 0.29 -1.16 9.48
N SER A 91 1.51 -1.66 9.34
CA SER A 91 2.64 -1.23 10.17
C SER A 91 3.26 0.07 9.69
N SER A 92 4.17 0.59 10.49
CA SER A 92 5.11 1.61 10.03
C SER A 92 6.04 1.01 8.96
N CYS A 93 6.80 1.89 8.30
CA CYS A 93 7.84 1.46 7.37
C CYS A 93 9.11 1.14 8.15
N PHE A 94 9.59 -0.10 8.06
CA PHE A 94 10.81 -0.52 8.73
C PHE A 94 11.96 -0.56 7.73
N VAL A 95 13.10 0.03 8.10
CA VAL A 95 14.30 0.00 7.27
C VAL A 95 15.03 -1.33 7.43
N SER A 96 14.98 -1.90 8.64
CA SER A 96 15.63 -3.17 8.97
C SER A 96 14.66 -4.33 8.81
N GLN A 97 15.05 -5.34 8.04
CA GLN A 97 14.27 -6.56 7.88
C GLN A 97 14.12 -7.28 9.23
N THR A 98 15.18 -7.33 10.01
CA THR A 98 15.16 -8.00 11.32
C THR A 98 14.16 -7.35 12.26
N GLU A 99 14.11 -6.02 12.31
CA GLU A 99 13.14 -5.31 13.12
C GLU A 99 11.70 -5.55 12.62
N ALA A 100 11.52 -5.52 11.31
CA ALA A 100 10.21 -5.76 10.71
C ALA A 100 9.69 -7.15 11.08
N GLU A 101 10.56 -8.16 10.98
CA GLU A 101 10.19 -9.54 11.33
C GLU A 101 9.84 -9.67 12.80
N HIS A 102 10.58 -9.00 13.67
CA HIS A 102 10.32 -9.03 15.11
C HIS A 102 8.95 -8.43 15.45
N PHE A 103 8.66 -7.25 14.92
CA PHE A 103 7.37 -6.58 15.15
C PHE A 103 6.21 -7.32 14.48
N PHE A 104 6.48 -7.94 13.34
CA PHE A 104 5.49 -8.76 12.63
C PHE A 104 5.08 -9.98 13.49
N GLU A 105 6.05 -10.67 14.06
CA GLU A 105 5.76 -11.80 14.95
C GLU A 105 4.97 -11.37 16.18
N GLU A 106 5.34 -10.23 16.76
CA GLU A 106 4.62 -9.67 17.91
C GLU A 106 3.19 -9.32 17.56
N ALA A 107 2.97 -8.67 16.41
CA ALA A 107 1.63 -8.30 15.97
C ALA A 107 0.76 -9.54 15.76
N GLN A 108 1.30 -10.59 15.18
CA GLN A 108 0.56 -11.83 14.97
C GLN A 108 0.13 -12.48 16.28
N ARG A 109 0.91 -12.33 17.33
CA ARG A 109 0.56 -12.87 18.66
C ARG A 109 -0.47 -12.02 19.39
N GLN A 110 -0.43 -10.70 19.19
CA GLN A 110 -1.24 -9.77 19.97
C GLN A 110 -2.55 -9.36 19.30
N ILE A 111 -2.57 -9.35 17.98
CA ILE A 111 -3.73 -8.87 17.23
C ILE A 111 -4.27 -10.01 16.37
N PRO A 112 -5.49 -10.50 16.66
CA PRO A 112 -6.04 -11.58 15.84
C PRO A 112 -6.47 -11.08 14.47
N ARG A 113 -5.93 -11.71 13.43
CA ARG A 113 -6.30 -11.45 12.04
C ARG A 113 -6.27 -12.77 11.27
N GLN A 114 -7.09 -12.87 10.25
CA GLN A 114 -7.21 -14.07 9.44
C GLN A 114 -6.01 -14.25 8.50
N GLU A 115 -5.49 -13.15 8.00
CA GLU A 115 -4.37 -13.18 7.07
C GLU A 115 -3.33 -12.15 7.46
N TRP A 116 -2.05 -12.55 7.40
CA TRP A 116 -0.92 -11.67 7.69
C TRP A 116 0.13 -11.80 6.59
N VAL A 117 0.69 -10.67 6.15
CA VAL A 117 1.81 -10.64 5.21
C VAL A 117 2.85 -9.62 5.62
N LEU A 118 4.09 -9.91 5.33
CA LEU A 118 5.22 -9.00 5.45
C LEU A 118 5.84 -8.84 4.06
N ASN A 119 5.87 -7.63 3.55
CA ASN A 119 6.37 -7.34 2.20
C ASN A 119 7.52 -6.37 2.22
N CYS A 120 8.43 -6.56 1.27
CA CYS A 120 9.49 -5.60 0.97
C CYS A 120 8.99 -4.70 -0.15
N HIS A 121 9.13 -3.39 0.05
CA HIS A 121 8.74 -2.39 -0.95
C HIS A 121 9.96 -1.59 -1.38
N ILE A 122 10.18 -1.53 -2.69
CA ILE A 122 11.24 -0.71 -3.28
C ILE A 122 10.64 0.65 -3.59
N ILE A 123 11.22 1.71 -3.02
CA ILE A 123 10.67 3.06 -3.16
C ILE A 123 10.75 3.52 -4.60
N GLY A 124 9.63 4.05 -5.10
CA GLY A 124 9.53 4.53 -6.47
C GLY A 124 9.20 3.47 -7.50
N GLN A 125 9.18 2.18 -7.09
CA GLN A 125 8.79 1.12 -8.00
C GLN A 125 7.26 1.10 -8.12
N CYS A 126 6.79 1.07 -9.36
CA CYS A 126 5.35 1.10 -9.65
C CYS A 126 4.88 -0.26 -10.13
N ASP A 127 3.77 -0.72 -9.56
CA ASP A 127 3.09 -1.93 -9.98
C ASP A 127 1.92 -1.57 -10.90
N TRP A 128 1.37 -2.54 -11.57
CA TRP A 128 0.24 -2.35 -12.49
C TRP A 128 0.55 -1.42 -13.68
N GLN A 129 1.81 -1.33 -14.09
CA GLN A 129 2.22 -0.43 -15.18
C GLN A 129 1.57 -0.78 -16.52
N GLU A 130 1.23 -2.04 -16.72
CA GLU A 130 0.55 -2.50 -17.93
C GLU A 130 -0.97 -2.34 -17.84
N GLY A 131 -1.46 -1.95 -16.66
CA GLY A 131 -2.87 -1.74 -16.44
C GLY A 131 -3.62 -3.02 -16.11
N PHE A 132 -4.93 -2.96 -16.27
CA PHE A 132 -5.80 -4.11 -16.02
C PHE A 132 -6.96 -4.10 -17.00
N VAL A 133 -7.57 -5.28 -17.15
CA VAL A 133 -8.74 -5.48 -18.01
C VAL A 133 -9.87 -6.06 -17.16
N ARG A 134 -11.07 -5.50 -17.33
CA ARG A 134 -12.28 -6.06 -16.70
C ARG A 134 -13.02 -6.89 -17.72
N GLU A 135 -13.42 -8.06 -17.30
CA GLU A 135 -14.23 -8.95 -18.09
C GLU A 135 -15.71 -8.86 -17.72
#